data_1bab776acc00f75606004df4caaed6a3
#
_entry.id   1bab776acc00f75606004df4caaed6a3
#
_cell.length_a   1.000
_cell.length_b   1.000
_cell.length_c   1.000
_cell.angle_alpha   90.00
_cell.angle_beta   90.00
_cell.angle_gamma   90.00
#
_symmetry.space_group_name_H-M   'P 1'
#
loop_
_entity.id
_entity.type
_entity.pdbx_description
1 polymer ?
#
loop_
_entity_poly.entity_id
_entity_poly.type
_entity_poly.pdbx_seq_one_letter_code
_entity_poly.pdbx_strand_id
1 'polypeptide(L)'
;MKRVKGLILVPFLLFSAWFVPSVQPVNAEKEEHAWQDEIIYFIMIDRFNNGDTSNDFEVNRDDPKAYHGGDFRGITEKLDYLKDMGFTALWLTPIVQNEEKGYHGYWTEDFYNTEEHFGTIEEFKDLVNEAHKRDMKIIVDLVVNHTGYQHAWLNEEEKKDWFHPNEPIRNWDDQEQVENGWIYGLPDLNQENPETREYLIDMAKWWIEETDIDGYRLDTVKHVPKDFWKEFTEEVKSVKEDFFLIGEVWHDDPKYVAGYQETGIDSFVDFPTYNELTRVFSGPDESLTRLDSLFKNKQNLYDNPYVLGTFLDNHDVERFTRAALKKKQHPPTRLKLALTYMYTTPGIPIMYYGTEIALDGGEDPDNRRDMNFRVDEELINYITKLAELRKTMPSLTHGTYEMVYDDDAMAVIKREYEGETTFIAINNSSKTQVAPIDAEVVGEDRELRGSLGDELVRNSDGKYTIGLDRETAEIYTVKEDSGINVGFVSAMALIYGGFIAFIAAAVMRRKKKNNK
;
A
#
# COMPACT_ATOMS: atom_id res chain seq x y z
N MET A 1 -75.76 -56.56 6.89
CA MET A 1 -76.21 -55.17 7.04
C MET A 1 -75.54 -54.58 8.25
N LYS A 2 -74.48 -53.79 8.10
CA LYS A 2 -74.00 -52.82 9.11
C LYS A 2 -73.31 -51.67 8.36
N ARG A 3 -73.88 -50.47 8.46
CA ARG A 3 -73.36 -49.22 7.87
C ARG A 3 -72.20 -48.75 8.67
N VAL A 4 -71.04 -48.46 8.00
CA VAL A 4 -69.97 -47.72 8.55
C VAL A 4 -70.03 -46.28 8.04
N LYS A 5 -70.20 -45.34 8.96
CA LYS A 5 -70.19 -43.89 8.67
C LYS A 5 -68.76 -43.45 8.52
N GLY A 6 -68.44 -43.01 7.32
CA GLY A 6 -67.14 -42.33 7.10
C GLY A 6 -67.19 -40.91 7.61
N LEU A 7 -66.20 -40.54 8.43
CA LEU A 7 -65.97 -39.21 8.92
C LEU A 7 -65.01 -38.49 7.90
N ILE A 8 -65.53 -37.46 7.22
CA ILE A 8 -64.75 -36.60 6.32
C ILE A 8 -64.10 -35.53 7.18
N LEU A 9 -62.77 -35.61 7.33
CA LEU A 9 -61.93 -34.52 7.87
C LEU A 9 -61.64 -33.56 6.73
N VAL A 10 -62.17 -32.32 6.82
CA VAL A 10 -61.79 -31.19 5.95
C VAL A 10 -60.57 -30.49 6.59
N PRO A 11 -59.43 -30.39 5.93
CA PRO A 11 -58.37 -29.60 6.45
C PRO A 11 -58.64 -28.11 6.19
N PHE A 12 -58.75 -27.35 7.24
CA PHE A 12 -58.75 -25.88 7.24
C PHE A 12 -57.38 -25.36 6.81
N LEU A 13 -57.25 -24.90 5.56
CA LEU A 13 -56.08 -24.15 5.09
C LEU A 13 -56.17 -22.71 5.62
N LEU A 14 -55.48 -22.44 6.68
CA LEU A 14 -55.19 -21.08 7.15
C LEU A 14 -54.25 -20.41 6.16
N PHE A 15 -54.78 -19.52 5.33
CA PHE A 15 -54.01 -18.54 4.58
C PHE A 15 -53.46 -17.50 5.56
N SER A 16 -52.25 -17.70 6.05
CA SER A 16 -51.48 -16.62 6.67
C SER A 16 -50.90 -15.74 5.56
N ALA A 17 -51.55 -14.60 5.33
CA ALA A 17 -50.97 -13.53 4.50
C ALA A 17 -49.65 -13.06 5.15
N TRP A 18 -48.56 -13.48 4.58
CA TRP A 18 -47.27 -12.91 4.89
C TRP A 18 -47.22 -11.48 4.35
N PHE A 19 -47.33 -10.51 5.26
CA PHE A 19 -46.91 -9.16 4.99
C PHE A 19 -45.38 -9.22 4.80
N VAL A 20 -44.93 -9.27 3.56
CA VAL A 20 -43.56 -8.96 3.23
C VAL A 20 -43.45 -7.43 3.25
N PRO A 21 -42.76 -6.81 4.22
CA PRO A 21 -42.48 -5.40 4.10
C PRO A 21 -41.68 -5.23 2.82
N SER A 22 -42.14 -4.38 1.91
CA SER A 22 -41.33 -3.92 0.78
C SER A 22 -40.11 -3.23 1.35
N VAL A 23 -38.97 -3.93 1.39
CA VAL A 23 -37.65 -3.32 1.56
C VAL A 23 -37.49 -2.47 0.31
N GLN A 24 -37.67 -1.17 0.46
CA GLN A 24 -37.21 -0.22 -0.52
C GLN A 24 -35.69 -0.48 -0.66
N PRO A 25 -35.15 -0.52 -1.87
CA PRO A 25 -33.70 -0.52 -2.00
C PRO A 25 -33.23 0.75 -1.29
N VAL A 26 -32.56 0.61 -0.17
CA VAL A 26 -31.68 1.63 0.34
C VAL A 26 -30.71 1.82 -0.83
N ASN A 27 -30.75 2.98 -1.48
CA ASN A 27 -29.62 3.42 -2.26
C ASN A 27 -28.47 3.31 -1.27
N ALA A 28 -27.61 2.33 -1.42
CA ALA A 28 -26.30 2.37 -0.85
C ALA A 28 -25.70 3.65 -1.47
N GLU A 29 -25.69 4.75 -0.73
CA GLU A 29 -24.71 5.79 -0.96
C GLU A 29 -23.39 5.01 -1.08
N LYS A 30 -22.71 5.16 -2.22
CA LYS A 30 -21.37 4.65 -2.40
C LYS A 30 -20.64 5.25 -1.21
N GLU A 31 -20.29 4.45 -0.19
CA GLU A 31 -19.38 4.91 0.84
C GLU A 31 -18.14 5.37 0.07
N GLU A 32 -17.89 6.69 0.08
CA GLU A 32 -16.66 7.23 -0.47
C GLU A 32 -15.54 6.62 0.34
N HIS A 33 -14.80 5.69 -0.28
CA HIS A 33 -13.62 5.11 0.33
C HIS A 33 -12.63 6.26 0.60
N ALA A 34 -12.32 6.46 1.87
CA ALA A 34 -11.30 7.42 2.25
C ALA A 34 -9.94 6.99 1.68
N TRP A 35 -9.10 7.96 1.30
CA TRP A 35 -7.77 7.64 0.74
C TRP A 35 -6.90 6.76 1.65
N GLN A 36 -7.11 6.79 2.95
CA GLN A 36 -6.44 5.90 3.91
C GLN A 36 -6.78 4.41 3.73
N ASP A 37 -7.86 4.07 3.00
CA ASP A 37 -8.23 2.69 2.68
C ASP A 37 -7.51 2.18 1.43
N GLU A 38 -6.91 3.07 0.63
CA GLU A 38 -6.24 2.71 -0.59
C GLU A 38 -4.90 2.01 -0.34
N ILE A 39 -4.52 1.21 -1.32
CA ILE A 39 -3.21 0.57 -1.44
C ILE A 39 -2.66 0.94 -2.81
N ILE A 40 -1.58 1.72 -2.83
CA ILE A 40 -1.03 2.31 -4.05
C ILE A 40 0.08 1.41 -4.61
N TYR A 41 0.02 1.14 -5.92
CA TYR A 41 1.13 0.53 -6.66
C TYR A 41 1.80 1.59 -7.54
N PHE A 42 3.08 1.84 -7.29
CA PHE A 42 3.86 2.84 -8.02
C PHE A 42 4.57 2.23 -9.22
N ILE A 43 4.30 2.73 -10.41
CA ILE A 43 4.80 2.24 -11.69
C ILE A 43 5.74 3.24 -12.34
N MET A 44 6.96 2.81 -12.66
CA MET A 44 7.78 3.46 -13.68
C MET A 44 7.35 2.90 -15.03
N ILE A 45 6.69 3.72 -15.86
CA ILE A 45 6.01 3.30 -17.08
C ILE A 45 6.94 2.53 -18.00
N ASP A 46 8.08 3.12 -18.34
CA ASP A 46 9.07 2.55 -19.27
C ASP A 46 9.59 1.16 -18.85
N ARG A 47 9.57 0.84 -17.56
CA ARG A 47 10.19 -0.37 -16.99
C ARG A 47 9.20 -1.46 -16.63
N PHE A 48 7.91 -1.21 -16.80
CA PHE A 48 6.88 -2.10 -16.29
C PHE A 48 6.48 -3.19 -17.28
N ASN A 49 5.83 -2.84 -18.39
CA ASN A 49 5.41 -3.80 -19.40
C ASN A 49 5.26 -3.13 -20.77
N ASN A 50 5.80 -3.75 -21.80
CA ASN A 50 5.64 -3.32 -23.18
C ASN A 50 4.40 -3.99 -23.80
N GLY A 51 3.39 -3.20 -24.12
CA GLY A 51 2.13 -3.64 -24.74
C GLY A 51 2.03 -3.30 -26.22
N ASP A 52 2.78 -2.28 -26.69
CA ASP A 52 2.80 -1.85 -28.09
C ASP A 52 4.24 -1.66 -28.59
N THR A 53 4.68 -2.55 -29.45
CA THR A 53 6.01 -2.46 -30.07
C THR A 53 6.10 -1.46 -31.22
N SER A 54 5.03 -0.77 -31.57
CA SER A 54 5.06 0.23 -32.65
C SER A 54 5.64 1.57 -32.18
N ASN A 55 5.69 1.81 -30.87
CA ASN A 55 6.32 2.97 -30.22
C ASN A 55 7.74 2.69 -29.68
N ASP A 56 8.34 1.52 -29.98
CA ASP A 56 9.67 1.08 -29.54
C ASP A 56 10.83 1.74 -30.32
N PHE A 57 10.72 2.99 -30.70
CA PHE A 57 11.85 3.67 -31.31
C PHE A 57 12.90 4.01 -30.23
N GLU A 58 14.19 3.87 -30.58
CA GLU A 58 15.34 4.11 -29.67
C GLU A 58 15.39 3.23 -28.41
N VAL A 59 14.58 2.18 -28.33
CA VAL A 59 14.61 1.22 -27.21
C VAL A 59 15.95 0.46 -27.19
N ASN A 60 16.61 0.48 -26.03
CA ASN A 60 17.85 -0.25 -25.79
C ASN A 60 17.92 -0.79 -24.35
N ARG A 61 17.45 -1.99 -24.15
CA ARG A 61 17.40 -2.66 -22.80
C ARG A 61 18.77 -3.00 -22.21
N ASP A 62 19.84 -2.91 -22.99
CA ASP A 62 21.20 -3.13 -22.49
C ASP A 62 21.78 -1.85 -21.86
N ASP A 63 21.20 -0.68 -22.12
CA ASP A 63 21.58 0.59 -21.50
C ASP A 63 20.53 1.01 -20.46
N PRO A 64 20.85 0.98 -19.15
CA PRO A 64 19.88 1.30 -18.11
C PRO A 64 19.39 2.77 -18.14
N LYS A 65 19.97 3.63 -18.98
CA LYS A 65 19.58 5.03 -19.18
C LYS A 65 18.84 5.27 -20.50
N ALA A 66 18.56 4.23 -21.27
CA ALA A 66 17.73 4.30 -22.46
C ALA A 66 16.28 3.91 -22.16
N TYR A 67 15.38 4.15 -23.13
CA TYR A 67 14.04 3.59 -23.09
C TYR A 67 14.08 2.07 -23.20
N HIS A 68 13.17 1.39 -22.47
CA HIS A 68 13.02 -0.07 -22.47
C HIS A 68 11.68 -0.53 -23.05
N GLY A 69 10.79 0.41 -23.38
CA GLY A 69 9.58 0.19 -24.14
C GLY A 69 8.34 -0.16 -23.31
N GLY A 70 8.32 0.15 -22.01
CA GLY A 70 7.09 0.09 -21.23
C GLY A 70 6.15 1.23 -21.61
N ASP A 71 4.82 0.96 -21.65
CA ASP A 71 3.82 1.86 -22.21
C ASP A 71 2.45 1.75 -21.52
N PHE A 72 1.51 2.65 -21.86
CA PHE A 72 0.15 2.68 -21.29
C PHE A 72 -0.63 1.40 -21.59
N ARG A 73 -0.47 0.84 -22.78
CA ARG A 73 -1.11 -0.41 -23.17
C ARG A 73 -0.59 -1.58 -22.35
N GLY A 74 0.71 -1.62 -22.11
CA GLY A 74 1.35 -2.62 -21.25
C GLY A 74 0.82 -2.57 -19.83
N ILE A 75 0.60 -1.36 -19.26
CA ILE A 75 -0.03 -1.21 -17.95
C ILE A 75 -1.48 -1.70 -18.01
N THR A 76 -2.25 -1.33 -19.03
CA THR A 76 -3.64 -1.77 -19.23
C THR A 76 -3.75 -3.29 -19.23
N GLU A 77 -2.84 -3.99 -19.91
CA GLU A 77 -2.77 -5.46 -19.94
C GLU A 77 -2.48 -6.11 -18.57
N LYS A 78 -1.97 -5.33 -17.61
CA LYS A 78 -1.60 -5.81 -16.26
C LYS A 78 -2.56 -5.37 -15.16
N LEU A 79 -3.63 -4.65 -15.47
CA LEU A 79 -4.58 -4.16 -14.46
C LEU A 79 -5.21 -5.30 -13.66
N ASP A 80 -5.53 -6.44 -14.29
CA ASP A 80 -6.09 -7.58 -13.56
C ASP A 80 -5.05 -8.20 -12.61
N TYR A 81 -3.78 -8.30 -13.02
CA TYR A 81 -2.68 -8.75 -12.16
C TYR A 81 -2.55 -7.86 -10.90
N LEU A 82 -2.63 -6.54 -11.06
CA LEU A 82 -2.55 -5.59 -9.96
C LEU A 82 -3.79 -5.65 -9.07
N LYS A 83 -4.98 -5.73 -9.67
CA LYS A 83 -6.25 -5.86 -8.95
C LYS A 83 -6.31 -7.14 -8.12
N ASP A 84 -5.85 -8.27 -8.67
CA ASP A 84 -5.85 -9.56 -7.99
C ASP A 84 -4.89 -9.58 -6.78
N MET A 85 -3.84 -8.77 -6.79
CA MET A 85 -2.98 -8.53 -5.63
C MET A 85 -3.61 -7.61 -4.58
N GLY A 86 -4.73 -6.95 -4.91
CA GLY A 86 -5.48 -6.08 -4.00
C GLY A 86 -5.11 -4.61 -4.05
N PHE A 87 -4.33 -4.15 -5.06
CA PHE A 87 -4.09 -2.73 -5.26
C PHE A 87 -5.36 -2.02 -5.71
N THR A 88 -5.57 -0.82 -5.18
CA THR A 88 -6.77 -0.01 -5.40
C THR A 88 -6.47 1.32 -6.07
N ALA A 89 -5.21 1.70 -6.12
CA ALA A 89 -4.74 2.88 -6.86
C ALA A 89 -3.38 2.62 -7.52
N LEU A 90 -3.16 3.25 -8.67
CA LEU A 90 -1.88 3.24 -9.38
C LEU A 90 -1.30 4.64 -9.35
N TRP A 91 -0.02 4.75 -9.01
CA TRP A 91 0.76 5.96 -9.19
C TRP A 91 1.73 5.72 -10.36
N LEU A 92 1.66 6.57 -11.37
CA LEU A 92 2.49 6.52 -12.58
C LEU A 92 3.55 7.61 -12.54
N THR A 93 4.79 7.31 -12.97
CA THR A 93 5.78 8.35 -13.27
C THR A 93 5.23 9.37 -14.27
N PRO A 94 5.81 10.59 -14.42
CA PRO A 94 5.24 11.60 -15.28
C PRO A 94 4.97 11.07 -16.69
N ILE A 95 3.80 11.42 -17.23
CA ILE A 95 3.27 10.91 -18.50
C ILE A 95 3.57 11.82 -19.67
N VAL A 96 4.04 13.04 -19.39
CA VAL A 96 4.22 14.11 -20.39
C VAL A 96 5.46 13.90 -21.23
N GLN A 97 5.49 14.54 -22.42
CA GLN A 97 6.61 14.44 -23.36
C GLN A 97 7.92 14.91 -22.72
N ASN A 98 8.96 14.11 -22.88
CA ASN A 98 10.28 14.32 -22.31
C ASN A 98 11.34 14.59 -23.36
N GLU A 99 12.45 15.18 -22.94
CA GLU A 99 13.65 15.26 -23.76
C GLU A 99 14.20 13.87 -24.10
N GLU A 100 15.02 13.79 -25.15
CA GLU A 100 15.75 12.58 -25.55
C GLU A 100 16.37 11.88 -24.32
N LYS A 101 16.10 10.60 -24.14
CA LYS A 101 16.53 9.77 -23.00
C LYS A 101 15.82 10.07 -21.66
N GLY A 102 14.77 10.85 -21.64
CA GLY A 102 13.95 11.13 -20.47
C GLY A 102 13.00 9.98 -20.08
N TYR A 103 13.43 8.71 -20.22
CA TYR A 103 12.64 7.50 -19.98
C TYR A 103 11.88 7.48 -18.64
N HIS A 104 12.34 8.26 -17.69
CA HIS A 104 11.78 8.34 -16.33
C HIS A 104 10.63 9.36 -16.21
N GLY A 105 10.46 10.27 -17.19
CA GLY A 105 9.38 11.24 -17.22
C GLY A 105 9.67 12.63 -16.60
N TYR A 106 10.81 12.83 -15.94
CA TYR A 106 11.09 14.07 -15.17
C TYR A 106 11.82 15.17 -15.96
N TRP A 107 12.07 15.00 -17.25
CA TRP A 107 12.70 16.00 -18.13
C TRP A 107 11.70 16.55 -19.13
N THR A 108 10.67 17.22 -18.63
CA THR A 108 9.54 17.70 -19.42
C THR A 108 9.98 18.60 -20.58
N GLU A 109 9.52 18.30 -21.79
CA GLU A 109 9.65 19.09 -23.01
C GLU A 109 8.30 19.71 -23.47
N ASP A 110 7.20 18.98 -23.34
CA ASP A 110 5.85 19.49 -23.60
C ASP A 110 4.88 19.03 -22.52
N PHE A 111 4.27 20.01 -21.84
CA PHE A 111 3.37 19.78 -20.71
C PHE A 111 1.97 19.32 -21.11
N TYR A 112 1.58 19.42 -22.38
CA TYR A 112 0.22 19.13 -22.87
C TYR A 112 0.14 17.89 -23.79
N ASN A 113 1.26 17.22 -24.06
CA ASN A 113 1.30 15.97 -24.79
C ASN A 113 1.88 14.84 -23.93
N THR A 114 1.46 13.60 -24.22
CA THR A 114 2.07 12.41 -23.63
C THR A 114 3.43 12.11 -24.27
N GLU A 115 4.31 11.46 -23.51
CA GLU A 115 5.56 10.89 -24.02
C GLU A 115 5.24 9.86 -25.12
N GLU A 116 5.80 10.05 -26.31
CA GLU A 116 5.50 9.23 -27.49
C GLU A 116 5.88 7.75 -27.34
N HIS A 117 6.89 7.44 -26.50
CA HIS A 117 7.24 6.05 -26.14
C HIS A 117 6.20 5.39 -25.22
N PHE A 118 5.41 6.18 -24.49
CA PHE A 118 4.37 5.66 -23.60
C PHE A 118 3.02 5.50 -24.28
N GLY A 119 2.80 6.21 -25.38
CA GLY A 119 1.58 6.19 -26.15
C GLY A 119 0.87 7.53 -26.23
N THR A 120 -0.28 7.54 -26.88
CA THR A 120 -1.11 8.73 -27.12
C THR A 120 -1.96 9.10 -25.91
N ILE A 121 -2.50 10.34 -25.91
CA ILE A 121 -3.47 10.80 -24.89
C ILE A 121 -4.70 9.88 -24.86
N GLU A 122 -5.17 9.41 -26.01
CA GLU A 122 -6.30 8.48 -26.10
C GLU A 122 -5.99 7.13 -25.45
N GLU A 123 -4.79 6.59 -25.63
CA GLU A 123 -4.36 5.35 -24.95
C GLU A 123 -4.22 5.55 -23.44
N PHE A 124 -3.78 6.72 -23.00
CA PHE A 124 -3.78 7.07 -21.58
C PHE A 124 -5.21 7.16 -21.02
N LYS A 125 -6.14 7.81 -21.74
CA LYS A 125 -7.57 7.83 -21.35
C LYS A 125 -8.18 6.43 -21.29
N ASP A 126 -7.81 5.56 -22.21
CA ASP A 126 -8.23 4.16 -22.20
C ASP A 126 -7.70 3.44 -20.94
N LEU A 127 -6.45 3.66 -20.57
CA LEU A 127 -5.88 3.13 -19.31
C LEU A 127 -6.67 3.60 -18.09
N VAL A 128 -6.96 4.92 -17.98
CA VAL A 128 -7.75 5.48 -16.88
C VAL A 128 -9.14 4.84 -16.82
N ASN A 129 -9.83 4.78 -17.97
CA ASN A 129 -11.16 4.16 -18.06
C ASN A 129 -11.14 2.67 -17.67
N GLU A 130 -10.12 1.90 -18.09
CA GLU A 130 -10.00 0.48 -17.73
C GLU A 130 -9.65 0.27 -16.26
N ALA A 131 -8.89 1.18 -15.66
CA ALA A 131 -8.64 1.18 -14.21
C ALA A 131 -9.92 1.46 -13.43
N HIS A 132 -10.70 2.49 -13.81
CA HIS A 132 -11.96 2.85 -13.18
C HIS A 132 -13.01 1.72 -13.26
N LYS A 133 -13.09 0.99 -14.38
CA LYS A 133 -13.96 -0.21 -14.50
C LYS A 133 -13.61 -1.31 -13.47
N ARG A 134 -12.41 -1.28 -12.93
CA ARG A 134 -11.90 -2.20 -11.90
C ARG A 134 -11.93 -1.59 -10.50
N ASP A 135 -12.59 -0.45 -10.31
CA ASP A 135 -12.54 0.34 -9.06
C ASP A 135 -11.09 0.61 -8.61
N MET A 136 -10.23 0.99 -9.56
CA MET A 136 -8.84 1.41 -9.32
C MET A 136 -8.67 2.86 -9.70
N LYS A 137 -8.02 3.64 -8.85
CA LYS A 137 -7.73 5.06 -9.05
C LYS A 137 -6.40 5.26 -9.77
N ILE A 138 -6.25 6.38 -10.49
CA ILE A 138 -5.01 6.76 -11.17
C ILE A 138 -4.46 8.06 -10.58
N ILE A 139 -3.23 7.99 -10.08
CA ILE A 139 -2.41 9.13 -9.62
C ILE A 139 -1.30 9.33 -10.64
N VAL A 140 -1.12 10.54 -11.12
CA VAL A 140 -0.04 10.90 -12.05
C VAL A 140 0.99 11.75 -11.33
N ASP A 141 2.26 11.49 -11.60
CA ASP A 141 3.36 12.33 -11.12
C ASP A 141 3.38 13.65 -11.90
N LEU A 142 3.38 14.77 -11.20
CA LEU A 142 3.32 16.10 -11.78
C LEU A 142 4.56 16.90 -11.41
N VAL A 143 5.31 17.33 -12.43
CA VAL A 143 6.51 18.16 -12.31
C VAL A 143 6.17 19.61 -12.65
N VAL A 144 6.25 20.51 -11.67
CA VAL A 144 6.03 21.96 -11.85
C VAL A 144 7.23 22.81 -11.42
N ASN A 145 8.27 22.15 -10.91
CA ASN A 145 9.48 22.83 -10.45
C ASN A 145 10.45 23.16 -11.60
N HIS A 146 10.60 22.25 -12.57
CA HIS A 146 11.65 22.36 -13.59
C HIS A 146 11.20 21.79 -14.93
N THR A 147 12.00 22.06 -15.94
CA THR A 147 11.87 21.46 -17.29
C THR A 147 13.06 20.55 -17.59
N GLY A 148 13.09 19.93 -18.75
CA GLY A 148 14.28 19.29 -19.32
C GLY A 148 15.42 20.29 -19.53
N TYR A 149 16.65 19.77 -19.63
CA TYR A 149 17.89 20.59 -19.70
C TYR A 149 17.95 21.53 -20.90
N GLN A 150 17.32 21.16 -22.03
CA GLN A 150 17.41 21.89 -23.28
C GLN A 150 16.05 22.43 -23.74
N HIS A 151 15.12 22.58 -22.81
CA HIS A 151 13.76 23.02 -23.09
C HIS A 151 13.73 24.27 -23.99
N ALA A 152 12.86 24.25 -25.01
CA ALA A 152 12.78 25.28 -26.04
C ALA A 152 12.59 26.70 -25.46
N TRP A 153 11.84 26.85 -24.38
CA TRP A 153 11.57 28.12 -23.70
C TRP A 153 12.82 28.88 -23.23
N LEU A 154 13.92 28.18 -22.95
CA LEU A 154 15.21 28.81 -22.60
C LEU A 154 15.76 29.74 -23.70
N ASN A 155 15.34 29.51 -24.96
CA ASN A 155 15.76 30.28 -26.11
C ASN A 155 14.70 31.30 -26.59
N GLU A 156 13.55 31.37 -25.91
CA GLU A 156 12.48 32.30 -26.19
C GLU A 156 12.64 33.57 -25.32
N GLU A 157 12.88 34.74 -25.95
CA GLU A 157 13.10 35.99 -25.21
C GLU A 157 11.86 36.38 -24.37
N GLU A 158 10.65 35.99 -24.83
CA GLU A 158 9.37 36.26 -24.16
C GLU A 158 9.20 35.41 -22.88
N LYS A 159 9.89 34.30 -22.78
CA LYS A 159 9.83 33.38 -21.61
C LYS A 159 11.06 33.43 -20.71
N LYS A 160 11.92 34.40 -20.91
CA LYS A 160 13.15 34.54 -20.15
C LYS A 160 12.91 34.66 -18.63
N ASP A 161 11.82 35.33 -18.24
CA ASP A 161 11.45 35.54 -16.87
C ASP A 161 10.60 34.37 -16.29
N TRP A 162 10.37 33.33 -17.12
CA TRP A 162 9.71 32.10 -16.69
C TRP A 162 10.64 31.18 -15.91
N PHE A 163 11.92 31.46 -15.88
CA PHE A 163 12.93 30.69 -15.18
C PHE A 163 13.65 31.55 -14.15
N HIS A 164 14.00 30.95 -13.02
CA HIS A 164 14.96 31.54 -12.10
C HIS A 164 16.36 31.62 -12.73
N PRO A 165 17.24 32.51 -12.25
CA PRO A 165 18.63 32.53 -12.70
C PRO A 165 19.32 31.17 -12.53
N ASN A 166 20.13 30.78 -13.53
CA ASN A 166 20.88 29.51 -13.46
C ASN A 166 21.94 29.53 -12.36
N GLU A 167 21.49 29.28 -11.14
CA GLU A 167 22.34 29.16 -9.95
C GLU A 167 22.13 27.80 -9.28
N PRO A 168 23.20 27.06 -8.94
CA PRO A 168 23.06 25.77 -8.28
C PRO A 168 22.67 25.95 -6.81
N ILE A 169 21.94 25.00 -6.25
CA ILE A 169 21.68 24.91 -4.81
C ILE A 169 23.00 24.56 -4.11
N ARG A 170 23.55 25.49 -3.32
CA ARG A 170 24.82 25.31 -2.60
C ARG A 170 24.61 25.05 -1.12
N ASN A 171 23.50 25.52 -0.58
CA ASN A 171 23.10 25.32 0.81
C ASN A 171 21.67 24.77 0.86
N TRP A 172 21.53 23.50 1.18
CA TRP A 172 20.25 22.80 1.26
C TRP A 172 19.42 23.14 2.52
N ASP A 173 20.02 23.87 3.47
CA ASP A 173 19.34 24.42 4.66
C ASP A 173 18.78 25.85 4.41
N ASP A 174 19.06 26.43 3.27
CA ASP A 174 18.61 27.75 2.84
C ASP A 174 17.41 27.61 1.90
N GLN A 175 16.21 27.85 2.42
CA GLN A 175 14.96 27.63 1.70
C GLN A 175 14.88 28.46 0.41
N GLU A 176 15.39 29.70 0.40
CA GLU A 176 15.40 30.54 -0.80
C GLU A 176 16.26 29.92 -1.92
N GLN A 177 17.41 29.32 -1.56
CA GLN A 177 18.21 28.60 -2.55
C GLN A 177 17.57 27.28 -2.99
N VAL A 178 16.84 26.60 -2.09
CA VAL A 178 16.12 25.37 -2.42
C VAL A 178 14.95 25.64 -3.38
N GLU A 179 14.24 26.76 -3.22
CA GLU A 179 13.11 27.13 -4.08
C GLU A 179 13.54 27.72 -5.43
N ASN A 180 14.68 28.45 -5.50
CA ASN A 180 15.05 29.23 -6.69
C ASN A 180 16.30 28.68 -7.42
N GLY A 181 16.90 27.61 -6.90
CA GLY A 181 18.12 27.05 -7.45
C GLY A 181 17.87 25.88 -8.39
N TRP A 182 18.65 25.81 -9.46
CA TRP A 182 18.57 24.73 -10.44
C TRP A 182 19.03 23.40 -9.84
N ILE A 183 18.05 22.55 -9.46
CA ILE A 183 18.31 21.21 -8.90
C ILE A 183 19.03 20.35 -9.94
N TYR A 184 20.21 19.87 -9.62
CA TYR A 184 21.06 19.09 -10.54
C TYR A 184 21.28 19.72 -11.91
N GLY A 185 21.08 21.05 -12.04
CA GLY A 185 21.23 21.80 -13.28
C GLY A 185 19.99 21.78 -14.19
N LEU A 186 18.88 21.24 -13.75
CA LEU A 186 17.59 21.34 -14.43
C LEU A 186 17.06 22.78 -14.39
N PRO A 187 16.56 23.33 -15.50
CA PRO A 187 16.02 24.69 -15.57
C PRO A 187 14.84 24.87 -14.64
N ASP A 188 15.03 25.67 -13.61
CA ASP A 188 14.08 25.93 -12.55
C ASP A 188 13.03 26.95 -12.98
N LEU A 189 11.74 26.59 -12.91
CA LEU A 189 10.63 27.45 -13.29
C LEU A 189 10.35 28.49 -12.18
N ASN A 190 10.05 29.70 -12.60
CA ASN A 190 9.74 30.83 -11.71
C ASN A 190 8.23 30.90 -11.45
N GLN A 191 7.73 30.26 -10.40
CA GLN A 191 6.32 30.25 -10.02
C GLN A 191 5.86 31.57 -9.41
N GLU A 192 6.75 32.53 -9.08
CA GLU A 192 6.39 33.90 -8.71
C GLU A 192 6.02 34.73 -9.95
N ASN A 193 6.45 34.35 -11.15
CA ASN A 193 5.98 34.97 -12.39
C ASN A 193 4.51 34.57 -12.64
N PRO A 194 3.59 35.54 -12.78
CA PRO A 194 2.16 35.25 -12.94
C PRO A 194 1.83 34.41 -14.18
N GLU A 195 2.54 34.60 -15.30
CA GLU A 195 2.29 33.85 -16.52
C GLU A 195 2.75 32.38 -16.40
N THR A 196 3.89 32.14 -15.76
CA THR A 196 4.38 30.79 -15.45
C THR A 196 3.41 30.06 -14.53
N ARG A 197 2.98 30.74 -13.47
CA ARG A 197 2.03 30.24 -12.46
C ARG A 197 0.70 29.85 -13.11
N GLU A 198 0.09 30.76 -13.88
CA GLU A 198 -1.17 30.53 -14.61
C GLU A 198 -1.03 29.31 -15.56
N TYR A 199 0.05 29.27 -16.34
CA TYR A 199 0.31 28.17 -17.26
C TYR A 199 0.37 26.79 -16.56
N LEU A 200 1.10 26.69 -15.45
CA LEU A 200 1.27 25.42 -14.71
C LEU A 200 -0.04 24.97 -14.04
N ILE A 201 -0.82 25.89 -13.50
CA ILE A 201 -2.13 25.60 -12.90
C ILE A 201 -3.15 25.20 -13.99
N ASP A 202 -3.21 25.94 -15.08
CA ASP A 202 -4.11 25.62 -16.20
C ASP A 202 -3.77 24.26 -16.84
N MET A 203 -2.49 23.94 -16.97
CA MET A 203 -2.03 22.64 -17.43
C MET A 203 -2.51 21.52 -16.51
N ALA A 204 -2.35 21.67 -15.20
CA ALA A 204 -2.80 20.67 -14.25
C ALA A 204 -4.33 20.46 -14.28
N LYS A 205 -5.10 21.56 -14.39
CA LYS A 205 -6.57 21.49 -14.53
C LYS A 205 -6.96 20.80 -15.83
N TRP A 206 -6.28 21.11 -16.93
CA TRP A 206 -6.54 20.51 -18.24
C TRP A 206 -6.36 18.98 -18.22
N TRP A 207 -5.31 18.46 -17.58
CA TRP A 207 -5.11 17.01 -17.48
C TRP A 207 -6.24 16.34 -16.67
N ILE A 208 -6.74 16.97 -15.62
CA ILE A 208 -7.90 16.46 -14.84
C ILE A 208 -9.15 16.39 -15.72
N GLU A 209 -9.47 17.47 -16.41
CA GLU A 209 -10.66 17.58 -17.27
C GLU A 209 -10.60 16.64 -18.47
N GLU A 210 -9.40 16.48 -19.05
CA GLU A 210 -9.21 15.70 -20.28
C GLU A 210 -9.19 14.18 -20.02
N THR A 211 -8.69 13.75 -18.84
CA THR A 211 -8.36 12.34 -18.60
C THR A 211 -9.10 11.71 -17.44
N ASP A 212 -9.77 12.49 -16.60
CA ASP A 212 -10.48 12.06 -15.39
C ASP A 212 -9.61 11.30 -14.37
N ILE A 213 -8.31 11.60 -14.28
CA ILE A 213 -7.42 11.06 -13.24
C ILE A 213 -7.90 11.44 -11.84
N ASP A 214 -7.44 10.71 -10.81
CA ASP A 214 -7.97 10.81 -9.44
C ASP A 214 -7.03 11.56 -8.48
N GLY A 215 -5.80 11.81 -8.89
CA GLY A 215 -4.84 12.51 -8.05
C GLY A 215 -3.53 12.84 -8.75
N TYR A 216 -2.76 13.71 -8.09
CA TYR A 216 -1.37 13.98 -8.43
C TYR A 216 -0.45 13.57 -7.29
N ARG A 217 0.67 12.95 -7.64
CA ARG A 217 1.87 13.04 -6.82
C ARG A 217 2.64 14.27 -7.27
N LEU A 218 2.87 15.19 -6.35
CA LEU A 218 3.54 16.45 -6.60
C LEU A 218 5.04 16.27 -6.40
N ASP A 219 5.79 16.38 -7.49
CA ASP A 219 7.23 16.25 -7.49
C ASP A 219 7.90 17.43 -6.78
N THR A 220 8.98 17.18 -6.06
CA THR A 220 9.90 18.19 -5.50
C THR A 220 9.20 19.36 -4.78
N VAL A 221 8.15 19.09 -3.99
CA VAL A 221 7.30 20.11 -3.33
C VAL A 221 8.08 21.17 -2.57
N LYS A 222 9.18 20.80 -1.91
CA LYS A 222 10.01 21.74 -1.14
C LYS A 222 10.80 22.75 -1.99
N HIS A 223 10.89 22.50 -3.31
CA HIS A 223 11.57 23.34 -4.28
C HIS A 223 10.66 24.37 -4.95
N VAL A 224 9.39 24.39 -4.60
CA VAL A 224 8.37 25.29 -5.12
C VAL A 224 7.77 26.11 -3.97
N PRO A 225 7.53 27.43 -4.13
CA PRO A 225 7.00 28.28 -3.08
C PRO A 225 5.66 27.78 -2.53
N LYS A 226 5.46 27.87 -1.21
CA LYS A 226 4.23 27.41 -0.55
C LYS A 226 2.98 28.18 -0.99
N ASP A 227 3.09 29.43 -1.38
CA ASP A 227 1.96 30.22 -1.87
C ASP A 227 1.49 29.74 -3.24
N PHE A 228 2.40 29.25 -4.11
CA PHE A 228 2.03 28.56 -5.34
C PHE A 228 1.21 27.29 -5.01
N TRP A 229 1.67 26.46 -4.09
CA TRP A 229 0.94 25.24 -3.73
C TRP A 229 -0.45 25.50 -3.13
N LYS A 230 -0.63 26.60 -2.38
CA LYS A 230 -1.96 27.01 -1.87
C LYS A 230 -2.93 27.28 -3.00
N GLU A 231 -2.52 28.13 -3.94
CA GLU A 231 -3.33 28.48 -5.10
C GLU A 231 -3.57 27.25 -6.00
N PHE A 232 -2.51 26.48 -6.27
CA PHE A 232 -2.59 25.25 -7.04
C PHE A 232 -3.63 24.28 -6.46
N THR A 233 -3.58 24.04 -5.15
CA THR A 233 -4.51 23.14 -4.46
C THR A 233 -5.96 23.62 -4.56
N GLU A 234 -6.20 24.93 -4.34
CA GLU A 234 -7.53 25.53 -4.46
C GLU A 234 -8.06 25.38 -5.89
N GLU A 235 -7.24 25.64 -6.89
CA GLU A 235 -7.62 25.60 -8.31
C GLU A 235 -7.89 24.17 -8.81
N VAL A 236 -7.04 23.19 -8.52
CA VAL A 236 -7.27 21.81 -8.96
C VAL A 236 -8.47 21.18 -8.26
N LYS A 237 -8.68 21.46 -6.97
CA LYS A 237 -9.86 20.98 -6.23
C LYS A 237 -11.14 21.69 -6.66
N SER A 238 -11.07 22.86 -7.28
CA SER A 238 -12.23 23.49 -7.92
C SER A 238 -12.75 22.73 -9.15
N VAL A 239 -11.89 21.97 -9.82
CA VAL A 239 -12.25 21.09 -10.95
C VAL A 239 -12.84 19.77 -10.48
N LYS A 240 -12.20 19.12 -9.48
CA LYS A 240 -12.61 17.84 -8.90
C LYS A 240 -12.40 17.91 -7.38
N GLU A 241 -13.49 18.00 -6.60
CA GLU A 241 -13.46 18.29 -5.15
C GLU A 241 -12.68 17.26 -4.34
N ASP A 242 -12.82 15.97 -4.70
CA ASP A 242 -12.17 14.82 -4.09
C ASP A 242 -10.81 14.47 -4.71
N PHE A 243 -10.24 15.36 -5.54
CA PHE A 243 -8.96 15.15 -6.21
C PHE A 243 -7.82 15.07 -5.19
N PHE A 244 -7.08 13.96 -5.19
CA PHE A 244 -6.07 13.67 -4.19
C PHE A 244 -4.70 14.24 -4.55
N LEU A 245 -4.08 14.89 -3.56
CA LEU A 245 -2.73 15.44 -3.69
C LEU A 245 -1.80 14.79 -2.68
N ILE A 246 -0.76 14.08 -3.18
CA ILE A 246 0.31 13.56 -2.35
C ILE A 246 1.63 14.22 -2.71
N GLY A 247 2.19 14.99 -1.77
CA GLY A 247 3.40 15.79 -2.00
C GLY A 247 4.70 15.03 -1.68
N GLU A 248 5.70 15.19 -2.53
CA GLU A 248 7.04 14.78 -2.19
C GLU A 248 7.79 15.91 -1.48
N VAL A 249 7.94 15.76 -0.17
CA VAL A 249 8.85 16.57 0.62
C VAL A 249 9.98 15.70 1.14
N TRP A 250 11.01 15.52 0.33
CA TRP A 250 12.16 14.68 0.72
C TRP A 250 12.95 15.33 1.84
N HIS A 251 12.65 14.94 3.06
CA HIS A 251 13.31 15.40 4.27
C HIS A 251 13.18 14.39 5.42
N ASP A 252 14.22 14.27 6.26
CA ASP A 252 14.24 13.30 7.37
C ASP A 252 13.47 13.77 8.61
N ASP A 253 13.28 15.09 8.77
CA ASP A 253 12.54 15.67 9.90
C ASP A 253 11.04 15.74 9.60
N PRO A 254 10.18 14.95 10.31
CA PRO A 254 8.73 14.99 10.10
C PRO A 254 8.11 16.36 10.37
N LYS A 255 8.75 17.20 11.20
CA LYS A 255 8.26 18.56 11.47
C LYS A 255 8.41 19.48 10.25
N TYR A 256 9.52 19.33 9.50
CA TYR A 256 9.72 20.09 8.26
C TYR A 256 8.65 19.69 7.22
N VAL A 257 8.43 18.39 7.03
CA VAL A 257 7.40 17.86 6.12
C VAL A 257 6.00 18.36 6.53
N ALA A 258 5.66 18.24 7.81
CA ALA A 258 4.37 18.69 8.35
C ALA A 258 4.12 20.18 8.13
N GLY A 259 5.18 21.00 7.98
CA GLY A 259 5.07 22.41 7.66
C GLY A 259 4.45 22.71 6.28
N TYR A 260 4.28 21.71 5.43
CA TYR A 260 3.60 21.86 4.13
C TYR A 260 2.09 21.55 4.18
N GLN A 261 1.54 21.07 5.30
CA GLN A 261 0.09 20.86 5.44
C GLN A 261 -0.71 22.15 5.20
N GLU A 262 -0.14 23.32 5.57
CA GLU A 262 -0.78 24.63 5.34
C GLU A 262 -1.02 24.98 3.86
N THR A 263 -0.46 24.19 2.92
CA THR A 263 -0.66 24.36 1.47
C THR A 263 -1.94 23.71 0.96
N GLY A 264 -2.62 22.91 1.79
CA GLY A 264 -3.82 22.17 1.41
C GLY A 264 -3.54 20.84 0.69
N ILE A 265 -2.27 20.43 0.55
CA ILE A 265 -1.87 19.09 0.07
C ILE A 265 -2.36 18.06 1.08
N ASP A 266 -3.07 17.01 0.61
CA ASP A 266 -3.76 16.04 1.47
C ASP A 266 -2.83 15.07 2.20
N SER A 267 -1.72 14.72 1.55
CA SER A 267 -0.80 13.68 2.01
C SER A 267 0.65 14.00 1.62
N PHE A 268 1.58 13.31 2.25
CA PHE A 268 3.02 13.41 1.91
C PHE A 268 3.66 12.02 1.86
N VAL A 269 4.61 11.85 0.94
CA VAL A 269 5.49 10.67 0.89
C VAL A 269 6.35 10.65 2.15
N ASP A 270 6.29 9.58 2.93
CA ASP A 270 6.80 9.51 4.30
C ASP A 270 8.25 9.04 4.39
N PHE A 271 9.19 9.90 3.98
CA PHE A 271 10.64 9.63 4.05
C PHE A 271 11.13 9.33 5.48
N PRO A 272 10.67 10.03 6.54
CA PRO A 272 11.07 9.68 7.90
C PRO A 272 10.76 8.23 8.27
N THR A 273 9.58 7.71 7.87
CA THR A 273 9.21 6.30 8.12
C THR A 273 9.99 5.35 7.23
N TYR A 274 10.22 5.68 5.96
CA TYR A 274 11.06 4.89 5.05
C TYR A 274 12.44 4.61 5.65
N ASN A 275 13.11 5.63 6.19
CA ASN A 275 14.43 5.49 6.82
C ASN A 275 14.41 4.49 7.99
N GLU A 276 13.40 4.59 8.86
CA GLU A 276 13.28 3.69 10.00
C GLU A 276 12.85 2.26 9.60
N LEU A 277 11.96 2.10 8.61
CA LEU A 277 11.57 0.80 8.07
C LEU A 277 12.78 0.05 7.49
N THR A 278 13.57 0.75 6.66
CA THR A 278 14.79 0.18 6.08
C THR A 278 15.80 -0.18 7.15
N ARG A 279 15.99 0.68 8.16
CA ARG A 279 16.91 0.40 9.27
C ARG A 279 16.49 -0.84 10.05
N VAL A 280 15.21 -0.92 10.44
CA VAL A 280 14.66 -1.99 11.28
C VAL A 280 14.57 -3.31 10.53
N PHE A 281 13.97 -3.30 9.33
CA PHE A 281 13.58 -4.54 8.68
C PHE A 281 14.58 -5.09 7.65
N SER A 282 15.61 -4.35 7.25
CA SER A 282 16.62 -4.91 6.34
C SER A 282 17.55 -5.95 7.00
N GLY A 283 17.52 -6.07 8.33
CA GLY A 283 18.24 -7.09 9.10
C GLY A 283 17.53 -7.42 10.41
N PRO A 284 17.85 -8.55 11.05
CA PRO A 284 17.25 -8.95 12.32
C PRO A 284 17.81 -8.16 13.51
N ASP A 285 17.20 -8.39 14.69
CA ASP A 285 17.63 -7.95 16.03
C ASP A 285 17.59 -6.42 16.24
N GLU A 286 16.80 -5.69 15.40
CA GLU A 286 16.51 -4.27 15.59
C GLU A 286 15.11 -4.09 16.20
N SER A 287 15.00 -3.28 17.26
CA SER A 287 13.73 -2.98 17.94
C SER A 287 12.83 -2.06 17.11
N LEU A 288 11.52 -2.24 17.24
CA LEU A 288 10.50 -1.41 16.61
C LEU A 288 10.20 -0.12 17.40
N THR A 289 10.80 0.10 18.57
CA THR A 289 10.58 1.28 19.46
C THR A 289 10.71 2.62 18.72
N ARG A 290 11.63 2.71 17.74
CA ARG A 290 11.84 3.97 17.00
C ARG A 290 10.68 4.25 16.04
N LEU A 291 10.12 3.22 15.41
CA LEU A 291 8.91 3.34 14.58
C LEU A 291 7.72 3.80 15.42
N ASP A 292 7.53 3.22 16.62
CA ASP A 292 6.51 3.64 17.59
C ASP A 292 6.68 5.11 17.99
N SER A 293 7.90 5.51 18.37
CA SER A 293 8.21 6.87 18.78
C SER A 293 7.99 7.86 17.65
N LEU A 294 8.36 7.49 16.41
CA LEU A 294 8.16 8.30 15.23
C LEU A 294 6.68 8.50 14.93
N PHE A 295 5.87 7.43 15.00
CA PHE A 295 4.43 7.55 14.78
C PHE A 295 3.75 8.42 15.86
N LYS A 296 4.09 8.24 17.13
CA LYS A 296 3.61 9.11 18.23
C LYS A 296 3.99 10.57 18.04
N ASN A 297 5.18 10.85 17.50
CA ASN A 297 5.58 12.22 17.14
C ASN A 297 4.71 12.77 16.00
N LYS A 298 4.46 11.98 14.95
CA LYS A 298 3.60 12.39 13.83
C LYS A 298 2.16 12.68 14.26
N GLN A 299 1.60 11.95 15.21
CA GLN A 299 0.28 12.25 15.77
C GLN A 299 0.17 13.66 16.38
N ASN A 300 1.30 14.26 16.78
CA ASN A 300 1.33 15.63 17.31
C ASN A 300 1.67 16.69 16.24
N LEU A 301 2.13 16.28 15.06
CA LEU A 301 2.59 17.19 14.01
C LEU A 301 1.60 17.30 12.85
N TYR A 302 0.92 16.21 12.51
CA TYR A 302 0.01 16.14 11.37
C TYR A 302 -1.45 16.17 11.83
N ASP A 303 -2.29 16.85 11.06
CA ASP A 303 -3.74 16.86 11.26
C ASP A 303 -4.32 15.46 11.07
N ASN A 304 -3.84 14.75 10.04
CA ASN A 304 -4.19 13.35 9.79
C ASN A 304 -2.95 12.52 9.40
N PRO A 305 -2.26 11.87 10.35
CA PRO A 305 -1.11 11.02 10.04
C PRO A 305 -1.46 9.70 9.35
N TYR A 306 -2.76 9.35 9.24
CA TYR A 306 -3.25 8.11 8.64
C TYR A 306 -3.23 8.12 7.11
N VAL A 307 -3.12 9.29 6.49
CA VAL A 307 -3.04 9.43 5.03
C VAL A 307 -1.61 9.59 4.51
N LEU A 308 -0.58 9.55 5.37
CA LEU A 308 0.80 9.62 4.91
C LEU A 308 1.17 8.40 4.07
N GLY A 309 1.83 8.63 2.93
CA GLY A 309 2.24 7.57 2.01
C GLY A 309 3.46 6.81 2.51
N THR A 310 3.29 5.61 3.04
CA THR A 310 4.38 4.77 3.57
C THR A 310 4.95 3.87 2.48
N PHE A 311 6.27 3.77 2.38
CA PHE A 311 6.96 3.01 1.34
C PHE A 311 8.24 2.35 1.85
N LEU A 312 8.74 1.34 1.13
CA LEU A 312 10.00 0.64 1.42
C LEU A 312 11.12 1.01 0.44
N ASP A 313 10.77 1.27 -0.78
CA ASP A 313 11.65 1.73 -1.85
C ASP A 313 10.86 2.50 -2.91
N ASN A 314 11.56 3.26 -3.74
CA ASN A 314 11.02 3.99 -4.87
C ASN A 314 12.10 4.16 -5.96
N HIS A 315 11.83 5.00 -6.95
CA HIS A 315 12.72 5.25 -8.08
C HIS A 315 13.96 6.10 -7.74
N ASP A 316 14.03 6.73 -6.57
CA ASP A 316 15.12 7.63 -6.14
C ASP A 316 16.01 7.03 -5.06
N VAL A 317 15.60 5.93 -4.44
CA VAL A 317 16.35 5.28 -3.37
C VAL A 317 16.73 3.85 -3.73
N GLU A 318 17.72 3.32 -3.02
CA GLU A 318 18.11 1.91 -3.14
C GLU A 318 16.94 0.98 -2.83
N ARG A 319 16.78 -0.09 -3.61
CA ARG A 319 15.78 -1.13 -3.33
C ARG A 319 15.97 -1.75 -1.95
N PHE A 320 14.87 -1.97 -1.23
CA PHE A 320 14.89 -2.66 0.07
C PHE A 320 15.56 -4.03 -0.02
N THR A 321 15.36 -4.75 -1.13
CA THR A 321 16.05 -6.00 -1.45
C THR A 321 17.56 -5.86 -1.37
N ARG A 322 18.13 -4.80 -1.95
CA ARG A 322 19.58 -4.53 -1.90
C ARG A 322 20.04 -4.24 -0.47
N ALA A 323 19.27 -3.50 0.30
CA ALA A 323 19.56 -3.22 1.71
C ALA A 323 19.63 -4.52 2.55
N ALA A 324 18.68 -5.45 2.33
CA ALA A 324 18.69 -6.76 2.97
C ALA A 324 19.89 -7.62 2.53
N LEU A 325 20.21 -7.64 1.24
CA LEU A 325 21.38 -8.38 0.70
C LEU A 325 22.70 -7.86 1.25
N LYS A 326 22.87 -6.55 1.42
CA LYS A 326 24.05 -5.94 2.06
C LYS A 326 24.24 -6.45 3.49
N LYS A 327 23.16 -6.72 4.21
CA LYS A 327 23.17 -7.34 5.54
C LYS A 327 23.21 -8.87 5.50
N LYS A 328 23.35 -9.48 4.30
CA LYS A 328 23.39 -10.93 4.07
C LYS A 328 22.13 -11.65 4.53
N GLN A 329 20.99 -10.99 4.40
CA GLN A 329 19.68 -11.51 4.74
C GLN A 329 18.95 -12.05 3.49
N HIS A 330 17.91 -12.87 3.72
CA HIS A 330 17.02 -13.36 2.67
C HIS A 330 15.94 -12.30 2.39
N PRO A 331 15.92 -11.63 1.22
CA PRO A 331 15.04 -10.49 0.99
C PRO A 331 13.55 -10.79 1.16
N PRO A 332 12.98 -11.92 0.63
CA PRO A 332 11.56 -12.22 0.83
C PRO A 332 11.15 -12.32 2.31
N THR A 333 11.99 -12.90 3.18
CA THR A 333 11.72 -12.96 4.63
C THR A 333 11.67 -11.55 5.23
N ARG A 334 12.61 -10.70 4.86
CA ARG A 334 12.70 -9.32 5.36
C ARG A 334 11.55 -8.45 4.84
N LEU A 335 11.19 -8.61 3.55
CA LEU A 335 10.04 -7.95 2.93
C LEU A 335 8.73 -8.34 3.62
N LYS A 336 8.51 -9.62 3.94
CA LYS A 336 7.29 -10.05 4.66
C LYS A 336 7.10 -9.29 5.98
N LEU A 337 8.15 -9.12 6.78
CA LEU A 337 8.08 -8.37 8.05
C LEU A 337 7.77 -6.89 7.82
N ALA A 338 8.52 -6.25 6.90
CA ALA A 338 8.34 -4.83 6.58
C ALA A 338 6.96 -4.54 6.00
N LEU A 339 6.49 -5.38 5.07
CA LEU A 339 5.17 -5.27 4.46
C LEU A 339 4.05 -5.54 5.47
N THR A 340 4.22 -6.50 6.39
CA THR A 340 3.24 -6.69 7.47
C THR A 340 3.10 -5.41 8.28
N TYR A 341 4.20 -4.79 8.70
CA TYR A 341 4.14 -3.50 9.40
C TYR A 341 3.43 -2.43 8.55
N MET A 342 3.85 -2.25 7.30
CA MET A 342 3.35 -1.21 6.41
C MET A 342 1.84 -1.35 6.11
N TYR A 343 1.34 -2.59 5.92
CA TYR A 343 -0.07 -2.84 5.62
C TYR A 343 -1.00 -2.79 6.84
N THR A 344 -0.46 -2.91 8.04
CA THR A 344 -1.26 -3.04 9.28
C THR A 344 -1.16 -1.84 10.22
N THR A 345 -0.24 -0.91 9.95
CA THR A 345 -0.08 0.33 10.71
C THR A 345 -0.70 1.52 9.96
N PRO A 346 -0.92 2.67 10.62
CA PRO A 346 -1.44 3.86 9.96
C PRO A 346 -0.56 4.35 8.82
N GLY A 347 -1.19 4.78 7.75
CA GLY A 347 -0.58 5.25 6.50
C GLY A 347 -1.18 4.55 5.28
N ILE A 348 -0.99 5.13 4.10
CA ILE A 348 -1.34 4.55 2.81
C ILE A 348 -0.12 3.75 2.32
N PRO A 349 -0.21 2.41 2.21
CA PRO A 349 0.89 1.62 1.66
C PRO A 349 1.16 1.97 0.20
N ILE A 350 2.40 2.33 -0.11
CA ILE A 350 2.87 2.54 -1.48
C ILE A 350 3.91 1.49 -1.80
N MET A 351 3.62 0.65 -2.78
CA MET A 351 4.54 -0.39 -3.25
C MET A 351 5.10 -0.03 -4.61
N TYR A 352 6.40 0.08 -4.72
CA TYR A 352 7.09 0.30 -5.98
C TYR A 352 7.14 -1.00 -6.79
N TYR A 353 6.88 -0.94 -8.11
CA TYR A 353 6.88 -2.10 -8.99
C TYR A 353 8.14 -2.96 -8.80
N GLY A 354 7.96 -4.26 -8.80
CA GLY A 354 9.05 -5.23 -8.59
C GLY A 354 9.34 -5.57 -7.13
N THR A 355 8.82 -4.83 -6.14
CA THR A 355 8.98 -5.19 -4.72
C THR A 355 8.30 -6.52 -4.41
N GLU A 356 7.17 -6.84 -5.07
CA GLU A 356 6.44 -8.10 -4.96
C GLU A 356 7.23 -9.33 -5.46
N ILE A 357 8.29 -9.10 -6.20
CA ILE A 357 9.20 -10.15 -6.68
C ILE A 357 10.60 -10.04 -6.07
N ALA A 358 10.74 -9.21 -5.03
CA ALA A 358 12.02 -8.88 -4.40
C ALA A 358 13.08 -8.42 -5.43
N LEU A 359 12.67 -7.57 -6.39
CA LEU A 359 13.57 -7.04 -7.42
C LEU A 359 14.73 -6.29 -6.76
N ASP A 360 15.95 -6.68 -7.14
CA ASP A 360 17.17 -6.07 -6.64
C ASP A 360 17.56 -4.83 -7.44
N GLY A 361 18.16 -3.83 -6.79
CA GLY A 361 18.71 -2.65 -7.43
C GLY A 361 19.40 -1.71 -6.44
N GLY A 362 20.52 -1.14 -6.87
CA GLY A 362 21.29 -0.14 -6.10
C GLY A 362 20.74 1.27 -6.30
N GLU A 363 21.65 2.25 -6.36
CA GLU A 363 21.31 3.64 -6.66
C GLU A 363 20.88 3.78 -8.13
N ASP A 364 20.19 4.90 -8.48
CA ASP A 364 19.82 5.24 -9.86
C ASP A 364 21.02 5.09 -10.84
N PRO A 365 20.84 4.44 -11.99
CA PRO A 365 19.60 3.84 -12.53
C PRO A 365 19.38 2.36 -12.16
N ASP A 366 20.21 1.74 -11.32
CA ASP A 366 20.14 0.29 -11.02
C ASP A 366 18.86 -0.10 -10.24
N ASN A 367 18.23 0.85 -9.53
CA ASN A 367 16.95 0.67 -8.84
C ASN A 367 15.73 0.67 -9.79
N ARG A 368 15.94 0.93 -11.10
CA ARG A 368 14.93 1.06 -12.16
C ARG A 368 15.02 -0.07 -13.20
N ARG A 369 15.31 -1.30 -12.75
CA ARG A 369 15.37 -2.48 -13.61
C ARG A 369 13.99 -2.88 -14.12
N ASP A 370 13.94 -3.55 -15.27
CA ASP A 370 12.69 -4.03 -15.86
C ASP A 370 11.94 -4.98 -14.93
N MET A 371 10.60 -4.87 -14.94
CA MET A 371 9.70 -5.80 -14.27
C MET A 371 9.78 -7.19 -14.92
N ASN A 372 9.71 -8.23 -14.08
CA ASN A 372 9.65 -9.62 -14.52
C ASN A 372 8.42 -10.32 -13.96
N PHE A 373 7.45 -10.63 -14.81
CA PHE A 373 6.21 -11.32 -14.43
C PHE A 373 6.33 -12.84 -14.36
N ARG A 374 7.53 -13.41 -14.58
CA ARG A 374 7.78 -14.88 -14.59
C ARG A 374 8.57 -15.28 -13.36
N VAL A 375 7.94 -15.24 -12.20
CA VAL A 375 8.60 -15.44 -10.90
C VAL A 375 7.77 -16.33 -9.99
N ASP A 376 8.35 -16.67 -8.82
CA ASP A 376 7.68 -17.39 -7.74
C ASP A 376 6.59 -16.50 -7.12
N GLU A 377 5.41 -17.07 -6.88
CA GLU A 377 4.24 -16.37 -6.36
C GLU A 377 4.19 -16.28 -4.82
N GLU A 378 5.18 -16.81 -4.10
CA GLU A 378 5.13 -16.87 -2.63
C GLU A 378 4.95 -15.48 -1.98
N LEU A 379 5.75 -14.49 -2.42
CA LEU A 379 5.66 -13.14 -1.89
C LEU A 379 4.40 -12.43 -2.42
N ILE A 380 4.03 -12.64 -3.67
CA ILE A 380 2.79 -12.13 -4.28
C ILE A 380 1.58 -12.61 -3.47
N ASN A 381 1.48 -13.91 -3.17
CA ASN A 381 0.39 -14.47 -2.36
C ASN A 381 0.36 -13.89 -0.94
N TYR A 382 1.52 -13.60 -0.35
CA TYR A 382 1.61 -12.96 0.96
C TYR A 382 1.07 -11.53 0.93
N ILE A 383 1.44 -10.75 -0.08
CA ILE A 383 0.96 -9.38 -0.30
C ILE A 383 -0.55 -9.37 -0.53
N THR A 384 -1.04 -10.26 -1.39
CA THR A 384 -2.49 -10.44 -1.63
C THR A 384 -3.24 -10.70 -0.33
N LYS A 385 -2.67 -11.55 0.55
CA LYS A 385 -3.27 -11.82 1.86
C LYS A 385 -3.28 -10.60 2.77
N LEU A 386 -2.20 -9.82 2.81
CA LEU A 386 -2.15 -8.56 3.57
C LEU A 386 -3.18 -7.54 3.07
N ALA A 387 -3.31 -7.41 1.75
CA ALA A 387 -4.29 -6.52 1.13
C ALA A 387 -5.74 -6.95 1.45
N GLU A 388 -6.04 -8.27 1.40
CA GLU A 388 -7.32 -8.82 1.80
C GLU A 388 -7.65 -8.50 3.27
N LEU A 389 -6.67 -8.69 4.17
CA LEU A 389 -6.84 -8.39 5.60
C LEU A 389 -7.09 -6.89 5.82
N ARG A 390 -6.29 -6.02 5.18
CA ARG A 390 -6.46 -4.57 5.27
C ARG A 390 -7.85 -4.13 4.77
N LYS A 391 -8.34 -4.70 3.68
CA LYS A 391 -9.68 -4.42 3.12
C LYS A 391 -10.81 -4.89 4.02
N THR A 392 -10.64 -6.01 4.73
CA THR A 392 -11.71 -6.66 5.50
C THR A 392 -11.68 -6.32 6.99
N MET A 393 -10.63 -5.66 7.46
CA MET A 393 -10.42 -5.27 8.86
C MET A 393 -10.23 -3.75 8.98
N PRO A 394 -11.33 -2.98 9.18
CA PRO A 394 -11.26 -1.52 9.33
C PRO A 394 -10.33 -1.05 10.45
N SER A 395 -10.08 -1.87 11.46
CA SER A 395 -9.09 -1.56 12.50
C SER A 395 -7.68 -1.36 11.94
N LEU A 396 -7.31 -1.98 10.80
CA LEU A 396 -6.00 -1.83 10.18
C LEU A 396 -5.84 -0.49 9.45
N THR A 397 -6.93 0.11 8.96
CA THR A 397 -6.94 1.40 8.26
C THR A 397 -7.30 2.55 9.18
N HIS A 398 -8.40 2.46 9.92
CA HIS A 398 -8.98 3.53 10.73
C HIS A 398 -8.69 3.40 12.23
N GLY A 399 -8.16 2.25 12.69
CA GLY A 399 -7.99 1.96 14.11
C GLY A 399 -6.93 2.83 14.78
N THR A 400 -7.05 2.94 16.10
CA THR A 400 -6.00 3.48 16.97
C THR A 400 -4.69 2.72 16.77
N TYR A 401 -3.58 3.29 17.22
CA TYR A 401 -2.28 2.62 17.22
C TYR A 401 -1.70 2.63 18.62
N GLU A 402 -1.45 1.46 19.16
CA GLU A 402 -0.84 1.28 20.48
C GLU A 402 0.15 0.12 20.47
N MET A 403 1.42 0.37 20.77
CA MET A 403 2.39 -0.71 21.00
C MET A 403 2.23 -1.22 22.43
N VAL A 404 1.66 -2.42 22.56
CA VAL A 404 1.34 -3.04 23.87
C VAL A 404 2.43 -3.97 24.38
N TYR A 405 3.40 -4.32 23.54
CA TYR A 405 4.58 -5.09 23.89
C TYR A 405 5.75 -4.71 22.99
N ASP A 406 6.95 -4.53 23.55
CA ASP A 406 8.20 -4.35 22.81
C ASP A 406 9.36 -4.84 23.69
N ASP A 407 9.99 -5.94 23.31
CA ASP A 407 11.14 -6.52 23.99
C ASP A 407 11.97 -7.36 22.99
N ASP A 408 13.30 -7.19 23.02
CA ASP A 408 14.29 -7.95 22.23
C ASP A 408 13.89 -8.12 20.74
N ALA A 409 13.52 -7.03 20.08
CA ALA A 409 13.09 -6.97 18.68
C ALA A 409 11.77 -7.73 18.36
N MET A 410 10.98 -8.10 19.36
CA MET A 410 9.60 -8.53 19.19
C MET A 410 8.65 -7.44 19.68
N ALA A 411 7.69 -7.08 18.85
CA ALA A 411 6.65 -6.11 19.20
C ALA A 411 5.26 -6.66 18.94
N VAL A 412 4.30 -6.18 19.75
CA VAL A 412 2.87 -6.41 19.52
C VAL A 412 2.17 -5.05 19.49
N ILE A 413 1.48 -4.78 18.38
CA ILE A 413 0.73 -3.55 18.14
C ILE A 413 -0.76 -3.88 18.22
N LYS A 414 -1.51 -3.11 19.00
CA LYS A 414 -2.96 -3.16 19.07
C LYS A 414 -3.55 -2.11 18.15
N ARG A 415 -4.55 -2.50 17.36
CA ARG A 415 -5.39 -1.62 16.53
C ARG A 415 -6.84 -1.80 16.97
N GLU A 416 -7.59 -0.72 17.11
CA GLU A 416 -8.96 -0.76 17.61
C GLU A 416 -9.84 0.27 16.88
N TYR A 417 -10.94 -0.18 16.31
CA TYR A 417 -11.90 0.65 15.59
C TYR A 417 -13.32 0.06 15.73
N GLU A 418 -14.29 0.88 16.17
CA GLU A 418 -15.72 0.53 16.28
C GLU A 418 -16.03 -0.85 16.93
N GLY A 419 -15.21 -1.24 17.89
CA GLY A 419 -15.37 -2.51 18.60
C GLY A 419 -14.66 -3.70 17.95
N GLU A 420 -14.03 -3.51 16.78
CA GLU A 420 -13.07 -4.45 16.21
C GLU A 420 -11.69 -4.22 16.85
N THR A 421 -11.05 -5.28 17.33
CA THR A 421 -9.69 -5.25 17.87
C THR A 421 -8.82 -6.24 17.13
N THR A 422 -7.65 -5.78 16.70
CA THR A 422 -6.64 -6.57 15.99
C THR A 422 -5.29 -6.40 16.70
N PHE A 423 -4.54 -7.49 16.84
CA PHE A 423 -3.16 -7.47 17.34
C PHE A 423 -2.21 -7.90 16.24
N ILE A 424 -1.18 -7.11 16.00
CA ILE A 424 -0.13 -7.38 15.03
C ILE A 424 1.13 -7.72 15.80
N ALA A 425 1.56 -8.97 15.75
CA ALA A 425 2.78 -9.42 16.38
C ALA A 425 3.88 -9.57 15.33
N ILE A 426 5.04 -8.94 15.55
CA ILE A 426 6.18 -8.97 14.64
C ILE A 426 7.42 -9.38 15.45
N ASN A 427 7.99 -10.53 15.13
CA ASN A 427 9.27 -10.96 15.66
C ASN A 427 10.38 -10.68 14.64
N ASN A 428 11.04 -9.53 14.80
CA ASN A 428 12.22 -9.15 14.00
C ASN A 428 13.53 -9.76 14.53
N SER A 429 13.46 -10.56 15.61
CA SER A 429 14.63 -11.19 16.22
C SER A 429 15.11 -12.41 15.43
N SER A 430 16.40 -12.70 15.51
CA SER A 430 17.03 -13.93 14.99
C SER A 430 16.68 -15.19 15.79
N LYS A 431 15.80 -15.09 16.82
CA LYS A 431 15.38 -16.18 17.70
C LYS A 431 13.86 -16.26 17.80
N THR A 432 13.34 -17.43 18.15
CA THR A 432 11.95 -17.58 18.59
C THR A 432 11.73 -16.73 19.85
N GLN A 433 10.67 -15.93 19.87
CA GLN A 433 10.31 -15.02 20.94
C GLN A 433 8.89 -15.28 21.46
N VAL A 434 8.61 -14.81 22.68
CA VAL A 434 7.31 -14.96 23.34
C VAL A 434 6.90 -13.62 23.94
N ALA A 435 5.73 -13.13 23.57
CA ALA A 435 5.13 -11.92 24.12
C ALA A 435 3.95 -12.28 25.03
N PRO A 436 4.07 -12.12 26.36
CA PRO A 436 2.94 -12.26 27.28
C PRO A 436 2.14 -10.96 27.32
N ILE A 437 0.91 -10.98 26.79
CA ILE A 437 -0.03 -9.86 26.82
C ILE A 437 -1.03 -10.07 27.96
N ASP A 438 -1.22 -9.08 28.82
CA ASP A 438 -2.15 -9.16 29.94
C ASP A 438 -3.62 -9.27 29.46
N ALA A 439 -4.42 -10.08 30.13
CA ALA A 439 -5.82 -10.30 29.77
C ALA A 439 -6.67 -9.01 29.83
N GLU A 440 -6.26 -8.02 30.62
CA GLU A 440 -6.90 -6.70 30.65
C GLU A 440 -6.82 -5.96 29.30
N VAL A 441 -5.77 -6.22 28.50
CA VAL A 441 -5.54 -5.59 27.17
C VAL A 441 -6.37 -6.27 26.09
N VAL A 442 -6.59 -7.59 26.20
CA VAL A 442 -7.30 -8.40 25.18
C VAL A 442 -8.77 -8.60 25.53
N GLY A 443 -9.07 -8.78 26.80
CA GLY A 443 -10.35 -9.23 27.37
C GLY A 443 -10.23 -10.64 27.96
N GLU A 444 -10.91 -10.90 29.12
CA GLU A 444 -10.74 -12.15 29.85
C GLU A 444 -11.30 -13.39 29.13
N ASP A 445 -12.48 -13.26 28.51
CA ASP A 445 -13.23 -14.35 27.84
C ASP A 445 -13.02 -14.29 26.32
N ARG A 446 -11.79 -14.09 25.87
CA ARG A 446 -11.45 -13.96 24.45
C ARG A 446 -10.43 -15.01 24.00
N GLU A 447 -10.33 -15.19 22.69
CA GLU A 447 -9.25 -15.92 22.04
C GLU A 447 -8.69 -15.08 20.89
N LEU A 448 -7.37 -15.19 20.64
CA LEU A 448 -6.68 -14.58 19.50
C LEU A 448 -6.56 -15.61 18.41
N ARG A 449 -7.07 -15.29 17.21
CA ARG A 449 -6.97 -16.15 16.02
C ARG A 449 -6.05 -15.52 15.00
N GLY A 450 -4.98 -16.22 14.68
CA GLY A 450 -4.04 -15.86 13.62
C GLY A 450 -4.71 -15.87 12.24
N SER A 451 -4.38 -14.88 11.43
CA SER A 451 -4.91 -14.69 10.08
C SER A 451 -3.89 -15.05 8.99
N LEU A 452 -2.61 -15.10 9.32
CA LEU A 452 -1.53 -15.51 8.41
C LEU A 452 -1.18 -17.00 8.57
N GLY A 453 -1.14 -17.53 9.80
CA GLY A 453 -0.70 -18.89 10.13
C GLY A 453 -1.71 -19.77 10.89
N ASP A 454 -2.98 -19.37 10.99
CA ASP A 454 -4.05 -20.12 11.68
C ASP A 454 -3.78 -20.41 13.17
N GLU A 455 -2.89 -19.66 13.82
CA GLU A 455 -2.58 -19.84 15.24
C GLU A 455 -3.77 -19.48 16.14
N LEU A 456 -3.85 -20.19 17.29
CA LEU A 456 -4.88 -19.93 18.30
C LEU A 456 -4.23 -19.72 19.66
N VAL A 457 -4.39 -18.51 20.21
CA VAL A 457 -3.88 -18.16 21.54
C VAL A 457 -5.07 -17.91 22.47
N ARG A 458 -5.03 -18.53 23.66
CA ARG A 458 -6.05 -18.40 24.70
C ARG A 458 -5.46 -17.88 26.00
N ASN A 459 -6.33 -17.30 26.80
CA ASN A 459 -5.96 -16.88 28.14
C ASN A 459 -5.50 -18.10 28.99
N SER A 460 -4.34 -17.95 29.61
CA SER A 460 -3.84 -18.86 30.63
C SER A 460 -3.26 -18.04 31.78
N ASP A 461 -3.81 -18.20 32.98
CA ASP A 461 -3.35 -17.50 34.19
C ASP A 461 -3.32 -15.96 34.05
N GLY A 462 -4.33 -15.39 33.33
CA GLY A 462 -4.47 -13.95 33.14
C GLY A 462 -3.59 -13.37 32.02
N LYS A 463 -3.02 -14.23 31.17
CA LYS A 463 -2.17 -13.79 30.05
C LYS A 463 -2.48 -14.52 28.75
N TYR A 464 -2.32 -13.81 27.65
CA TYR A 464 -2.27 -14.34 26.28
C TYR A 464 -0.79 -14.42 25.88
N THR A 465 -0.29 -15.63 25.70
CA THR A 465 1.12 -15.85 25.38
C THR A 465 1.29 -16.08 23.88
N ILE A 466 1.69 -15.02 23.16
CA ILE A 466 1.95 -15.06 21.72
C ILE A 466 3.38 -15.54 21.51
N GLY A 467 3.56 -16.69 20.84
CA GLY A 467 4.87 -17.23 20.49
C GLY A 467 5.10 -17.15 18.98
N LEU A 468 6.15 -16.49 18.54
CA LEU A 468 6.51 -16.42 17.12
C LEU A 468 7.91 -16.98 16.87
N ASP A 469 8.05 -17.75 15.81
CA ASP A 469 9.35 -18.15 15.30
C ASP A 469 10.17 -16.92 14.89
N ARG A 470 11.49 -17.10 14.77
CA ARG A 470 12.39 -16.04 14.32
C ARG A 470 11.94 -15.46 13.00
N GLU A 471 12.03 -14.13 12.86
CA GLU A 471 11.79 -13.44 11.61
C GLU A 471 10.40 -13.75 10.98
N THR A 472 9.36 -13.83 11.84
CA THR A 472 7.96 -14.04 11.42
C THR A 472 7.03 -12.98 12.00
N ALA A 473 5.85 -12.87 11.40
CA ALA A 473 4.78 -12.01 11.89
C ALA A 473 3.44 -12.74 11.83
N GLU A 474 2.51 -12.32 12.69
CA GLU A 474 1.13 -12.81 12.68
C GLU A 474 0.17 -11.66 12.99
N ILE A 475 -1.02 -11.73 12.42
CA ILE A 475 -2.12 -10.78 12.62
C ILE A 475 -3.25 -11.52 13.32
N TYR A 476 -3.59 -11.11 14.53
CA TYR A 476 -4.60 -11.76 15.33
C TYR A 476 -5.89 -10.96 15.37
N THR A 477 -7.01 -11.63 15.09
CA THR A 477 -8.35 -11.11 15.39
C THR A 477 -8.78 -11.58 16.76
N VAL A 478 -9.45 -10.69 17.52
CA VAL A 478 -10.05 -11.04 18.82
C VAL A 478 -11.44 -11.63 18.60
N LYS A 479 -11.68 -12.82 19.12
CA LYS A 479 -12.99 -13.52 19.09
C LYS A 479 -13.41 -13.90 20.52
N GLU A 480 -14.70 -14.22 20.69
CA GLU A 480 -15.16 -14.87 21.92
C GLU A 480 -14.50 -16.24 22.07
N ASP A 481 -14.10 -16.62 23.29
CA ASP A 481 -13.49 -17.93 23.53
C ASP A 481 -14.46 -19.04 23.14
N SER A 482 -14.11 -19.77 22.11
CA SER A 482 -14.94 -20.88 21.59
C SER A 482 -15.00 -22.08 22.53
N GLY A 483 -14.23 -22.04 23.64
CA GLY A 483 -14.15 -23.12 24.61
C GLY A 483 -13.60 -24.44 24.04
N ILE A 484 -13.86 -25.54 24.73
CA ILE A 484 -13.46 -26.87 24.29
C ILE A 484 -14.45 -27.36 23.23
N ASN A 485 -13.98 -27.69 22.04
CA ASN A 485 -14.80 -28.34 21.03
C ASN A 485 -15.21 -29.74 21.49
N VAL A 486 -16.35 -29.81 22.19
CA VAL A 486 -16.88 -31.06 22.77
C VAL A 486 -17.11 -32.12 21.69
N GLY A 487 -17.50 -31.72 20.48
CA GLY A 487 -17.68 -32.64 19.34
C GLY A 487 -16.35 -33.31 18.94
N PHE A 488 -15.28 -32.53 18.82
CA PHE A 488 -13.95 -33.04 18.48
C PHE A 488 -13.40 -33.94 19.60
N VAL A 489 -13.49 -33.50 20.86
CA VAL A 489 -13.02 -34.30 22.02
C VAL A 489 -13.79 -35.62 22.11
N SER A 490 -15.12 -35.60 21.89
CA SER A 490 -15.95 -36.81 21.87
C SER A 490 -15.57 -37.74 20.73
N ALA A 491 -15.34 -37.22 19.53
CA ALA A 491 -14.89 -38.01 18.39
C ALA A 491 -13.52 -38.66 18.64
N MET A 492 -12.56 -37.91 19.20
CA MET A 492 -11.25 -38.45 19.58
C MET A 492 -11.36 -39.52 20.67
N ALA A 493 -12.20 -39.29 21.69
CA ALA A 493 -12.45 -40.27 22.73
C ALA A 493 -13.04 -41.58 22.18
N LEU A 494 -13.97 -41.49 21.18
CA LEU A 494 -14.53 -42.66 20.49
C LEU A 494 -13.46 -43.39 19.66
N ILE A 495 -12.61 -42.68 18.94
CA ILE A 495 -11.52 -43.28 18.13
C ILE A 495 -10.53 -44.01 19.04
N TYR A 496 -10.02 -43.34 20.10
CA TYR A 496 -9.09 -43.92 21.05
C TYR A 496 -9.73 -45.09 21.80
N GLY A 497 -10.95 -44.93 22.27
CA GLY A 497 -11.70 -46.01 22.95
C GLY A 497 -11.91 -47.21 22.03
N GLY A 498 -12.30 -47.01 20.79
CA GLY A 498 -12.42 -48.05 19.77
C GLY A 498 -11.08 -48.76 19.48
N PHE A 499 -9.99 -48.02 19.39
CA PHE A 499 -8.65 -48.58 19.19
C PHE A 499 -8.18 -49.42 20.38
N ILE A 500 -8.40 -48.93 21.60
CA ILE A 500 -8.10 -49.69 22.83
C ILE A 500 -8.94 -50.96 22.89
N ALA A 501 -10.24 -50.89 22.59
CA ALA A 501 -11.14 -52.07 22.54
C ALA A 501 -10.70 -53.09 21.50
N PHE A 502 -10.27 -52.61 20.33
CA PHE A 502 -9.71 -53.47 19.28
C PHE A 502 -8.45 -54.22 19.73
N ILE A 503 -7.49 -53.52 20.36
CA ILE A 503 -6.27 -54.13 20.88
C ILE A 503 -6.64 -55.17 21.97
N ALA A 504 -7.51 -54.83 22.90
CA ALA A 504 -7.96 -55.76 23.96
C ALA A 504 -8.61 -57.01 23.35
N ALA A 505 -9.47 -56.86 22.35
CA ALA A 505 -10.10 -57.98 21.65
C ALA A 505 -9.07 -58.87 20.92
N ALA A 506 -8.09 -58.24 20.27
CA ALA A 506 -7.01 -58.95 19.60
C ALA A 506 -6.13 -59.77 20.58
N VAL A 507 -5.78 -59.18 21.72
CA VAL A 507 -5.02 -59.86 22.81
C VAL A 507 -5.82 -61.00 23.41
N MET A 508 -7.12 -60.80 23.67
CA MET A 508 -7.99 -61.88 24.20
C MET A 508 -8.13 -63.03 23.19
N ARG A 509 -8.30 -62.74 21.89
CA ARG A 509 -8.35 -63.75 20.85
C ARG A 509 -7.04 -64.53 20.77
N ARG A 510 -5.89 -63.86 20.89
CA ARG A 510 -4.55 -64.52 20.87
C ARG A 510 -4.37 -65.43 22.10
N LYS A 511 -4.76 -64.98 23.29
CA LYS A 511 -4.73 -65.84 24.52
C LYS A 511 -5.62 -67.06 24.39
N LYS A 512 -6.83 -66.93 23.78
CA LYS A 512 -7.77 -68.02 23.60
C LYS A 512 -7.28 -69.06 22.54
N LYS A 513 -6.41 -68.62 21.62
CA LYS A 513 -5.80 -69.49 20.59
C LYS A 513 -4.58 -70.26 21.15
N ASN A 514 -3.89 -69.72 22.14
CA ASN A 514 -2.72 -70.35 22.78
C ASN A 514 -3.10 -71.31 23.93
N ASN A 515 -4.38 -71.26 24.40
CA ASN A 515 -4.89 -72.16 25.43
C ASN A 515 -5.73 -73.32 24.87
N LYS A 516 -5.75 -73.49 23.53
CA LYS A 516 -6.25 -74.66 22.84
C LYS A 516 -5.05 -75.43 22.22
#